data_5277615322c12ec8a804199e0d58ad76
#
_entry.id   5277615322c12ec8a804199e0d58ad76
#
_cell.length_a   1.000
_cell.length_b   1.000
_cell.length_c   1.000
_cell.angle_alpha   90.00
_cell.angle_beta   90.00
_cell.angle_gamma   90.00
#
_symmetry.space_group_name_H-M   'P 1'
#
loop_
_entity.id
_entity.type
_entity.pdbx_description
1 polymer ?
#
loop_
_entity_poly.entity_id
_entity_poly.type
_entity_poly.pdbx_seq_one_letter_code
_entity_poly.pdbx_strand_id
1 'polypeptide(L)'
;RDVAPSRGLGDVYKRQPRYQGAGSSLINPTQLDSAFDCLLDAGVSVLYAPGYNKTTDQPDEGLIRDACQTAKKADVVLLFLGLTESYEAEGYDRLHMRLPASHNALAEAVSEANENVAVVLSGGAPVEMPWLGKVKALLNGYLGGQAGGDAIADLVTGKVNPSGKLAETYPLSLSDNPTANYFPGAPVTTEYRESIFVGYRYYDRVKKDVQFPFGFGLSYTQFSYSGLRLSKKAVKQGEELIVSFQIKNTGKVDGAEIAQVYVAAPESVIFKAPKELRGFAKVFLKAGEQKTVTVTLTERAFAYYNVNIHDWHVESGVYQILVGASSRDIRLDGTVNVESANPDAIVPDYRQTAPSYYEGCLLYTSPSPRDGATS
;
A
#
# COMPACT_ATOMS: atom_id res chain seq x y z
N ARG A 1 43.35 -1.77 19.42
CA ARG A 1 42.42 -1.85 18.27
C ARG A 1 42.24 -3.32 18.00
N ASP A 2 41.32 -3.95 18.69
CA ASP A 2 40.93 -5.31 18.41
C ASP A 2 40.10 -5.28 17.12
N VAL A 3 40.67 -5.81 16.06
CA VAL A 3 39.94 -6.09 14.83
C VAL A 3 38.96 -7.20 15.19
N ALA A 4 37.69 -6.85 15.32
CA ALA A 4 36.64 -7.84 15.47
C ALA A 4 36.80 -8.85 14.29
N PRO A 5 36.77 -10.17 14.55
CA PRO A 5 36.88 -11.15 13.51
C PRO A 5 35.81 -10.85 12.45
N SER A 6 36.26 -10.85 11.20
CA SER A 6 35.38 -10.63 10.04
C SER A 6 34.15 -11.51 10.21
N ARG A 7 33.00 -10.90 10.58
CA ARG A 7 31.73 -11.59 10.64
C ARG A 7 31.46 -12.07 9.23
N GLY A 8 31.57 -13.37 9.00
CA GLY A 8 31.35 -13.94 7.67
C GLY A 8 29.99 -13.50 7.14
N LEU A 9 29.88 -13.20 5.84
CA LEU A 9 28.63 -12.84 5.17
C LEU A 9 27.45 -13.74 5.59
N GLY A 10 27.71 -15.02 5.94
CA GLY A 10 26.70 -15.95 6.46
C GLY A 10 26.05 -15.55 7.78
N ASP A 11 26.72 -14.83 8.67
CA ASP A 11 26.14 -14.36 9.95
C ASP A 11 25.28 -13.12 9.77
N VAL A 12 25.63 -12.24 8.85
CA VAL A 12 24.80 -11.07 8.49
C VAL A 12 23.48 -11.55 7.87
N TYR A 13 23.53 -12.52 6.96
CA TYR A 13 22.33 -13.12 6.34
C TYR A 13 21.44 -13.85 7.35
N LYS A 14 21.97 -14.34 8.46
CA LYS A 14 21.17 -15.01 9.51
C LYS A 14 20.34 -14.05 10.35
N ARG A 15 20.73 -12.79 10.45
CA ARG A 15 20.11 -11.77 11.32
C ARG A 15 19.34 -10.68 10.57
N GLN A 16 19.28 -10.77 9.24
CA GLN A 16 18.66 -9.78 8.40
C GLN A 16 17.37 -10.29 7.78
N PRO A 17 16.30 -9.48 7.75
CA PRO A 17 15.14 -9.75 6.92
C PRO A 17 15.56 -9.76 5.44
N ARG A 18 14.76 -10.40 4.61
CA ARG A 18 14.94 -10.37 3.15
C ARG A 18 14.95 -8.90 2.69
N TYR A 19 15.99 -8.52 1.95
CA TYR A 19 16.25 -7.14 1.56
C TYR A 19 16.13 -6.89 0.06
N GLN A 20 16.08 -7.94 -0.76
CA GLN A 20 15.98 -7.85 -2.22
C GLN A 20 15.12 -8.96 -2.81
N GLY A 21 14.72 -8.81 -4.07
CA GLY A 21 14.02 -9.83 -4.84
C GLY A 21 14.87 -11.08 -5.04
N ALA A 22 14.25 -12.12 -5.58
CA ALA A 22 14.92 -13.35 -5.99
C ALA A 22 14.84 -13.50 -7.51
N GLY A 23 15.75 -14.30 -8.10
CA GLY A 23 15.85 -14.48 -9.55
C GLY A 23 16.88 -13.54 -10.17
N SER A 24 16.62 -13.04 -11.36
CA SER A 24 17.57 -12.23 -12.15
C SER A 24 17.85 -10.84 -11.57
N SER A 25 17.06 -10.38 -10.60
CA SER A 25 17.27 -9.12 -9.91
C SER A 25 18.25 -9.16 -8.74
N LEU A 26 18.88 -10.31 -8.48
CA LEU A 26 19.84 -10.46 -7.38
C LEU A 26 21.07 -9.58 -7.59
N ILE A 27 21.40 -8.81 -6.56
CA ILE A 27 22.57 -7.94 -6.50
C ILE A 27 23.54 -8.48 -5.44
N ASN A 28 24.82 -8.47 -5.75
CA ASN A 28 25.88 -8.70 -4.77
C ASN A 28 26.23 -7.37 -4.10
N PRO A 29 25.75 -7.09 -2.88
CA PRO A 29 25.98 -5.81 -2.23
C PRO A 29 27.44 -5.66 -1.83
N THR A 30 27.98 -4.47 -1.97
CA THR A 30 29.31 -4.14 -1.46
C THR A 30 29.34 -4.04 0.06
N GLN A 31 28.22 -3.63 0.65
CA GLN A 31 27.97 -3.57 2.08
C GLN A 31 26.50 -3.90 2.31
N LEU A 32 26.21 -4.62 3.38
CA LEU A 32 24.86 -4.98 3.77
C LEU A 32 24.65 -4.66 5.25
N ASP A 33 23.72 -3.75 5.54
CA ASP A 33 23.43 -3.33 6.89
C ASP A 33 22.35 -4.23 7.52
N SER A 34 22.62 -4.73 8.72
CA SER A 34 21.67 -5.48 9.53
C SER A 34 20.98 -4.54 10.50
N ALA A 35 19.65 -4.60 10.58
CA ALA A 35 18.90 -3.82 11.57
C ALA A 35 19.36 -4.10 13.01
N PHE A 36 19.76 -5.34 13.31
CA PHE A 36 20.32 -5.71 14.62
C PHE A 36 21.60 -4.95 14.93
N ASP A 37 22.56 -4.93 14.01
CA ASP A 37 23.85 -4.24 14.22
C ASP A 37 23.65 -2.72 14.26
N CYS A 38 22.81 -2.16 13.38
CA CYS A 38 22.48 -0.72 13.37
C CYS A 38 21.79 -0.26 14.68
N LEU A 39 20.94 -1.10 15.28
CA LEU A 39 20.34 -0.79 16.60
C LEU A 39 21.39 -0.79 17.72
N LEU A 40 22.33 -1.73 17.70
CA LEU A 40 23.46 -1.72 18.66
C LEU A 40 24.33 -0.49 18.48
N ASP A 41 24.65 -0.10 17.26
CA ASP A 41 25.44 1.09 16.95
C ASP A 41 24.70 2.38 17.35
N ALA A 42 23.38 2.38 17.32
CA ALA A 42 22.52 3.45 17.85
C ALA A 42 22.44 3.47 19.39
N GLY A 43 23.11 2.56 20.08
CA GLY A 43 23.15 2.49 21.55
C GLY A 43 21.94 1.81 22.19
N VAL A 44 21.13 1.09 21.41
CA VAL A 44 19.98 0.33 21.92
C VAL A 44 20.49 -0.98 22.56
N SER A 45 20.01 -1.29 23.74
CA SER A 45 20.26 -2.62 24.36
C SER A 45 19.37 -3.66 23.68
N VAL A 46 19.97 -4.60 22.99
CA VAL A 46 19.24 -5.58 22.18
C VAL A 46 19.45 -7.01 22.71
N LEU A 47 18.34 -7.71 22.96
CA LEU A 47 18.31 -9.17 23.14
C LEU A 47 17.91 -9.79 21.79
N TYR A 48 18.42 -10.97 21.49
CA TYR A 48 18.14 -11.65 20.23
C TYR A 48 17.69 -13.10 20.43
N ALA A 49 16.68 -13.51 19.70
CA ALA A 49 16.26 -14.88 19.56
C ALA A 49 15.86 -15.15 18.09
N PRO A 50 16.21 -16.27 17.47
CA PRO A 50 15.87 -16.56 16.08
C PRO A 50 14.38 -16.72 15.84
N GLY A 51 13.64 -17.35 16.72
CA GLY A 51 12.18 -17.49 16.67
C GLY A 51 11.64 -18.48 15.64
N TYR A 52 12.26 -18.60 14.47
CA TYR A 52 11.88 -19.53 13.40
C TYR A 52 13.09 -20.00 12.61
N ASN A 53 12.93 -21.13 11.90
CA ASN A 53 13.93 -21.64 10.96
C ASN A 53 13.67 -21.04 9.57
N LYS A 54 14.73 -20.57 8.88
CA LYS A 54 14.64 -19.95 7.55
C LYS A 54 14.43 -20.93 6.41
N THR A 55 14.69 -22.21 6.63
CA THR A 55 14.67 -23.25 5.59
C THR A 55 13.42 -24.12 5.62
N THR A 56 12.55 -23.95 6.61
CA THR A 56 11.30 -24.69 6.73
C THR A 56 10.16 -23.78 7.19
N ASP A 57 8.97 -24.06 6.71
CA ASP A 57 7.76 -23.34 7.06
C ASP A 57 7.13 -23.87 8.36
N GLN A 58 7.59 -25.01 8.84
CA GLN A 58 7.02 -25.62 10.04
C GLN A 58 7.42 -24.87 11.29
N PRO A 59 6.48 -24.58 12.18
CA PRO A 59 6.77 -24.01 13.50
C PRO A 59 7.74 -24.89 14.27
N ASP A 60 8.75 -24.27 14.88
CA ASP A 60 9.68 -24.93 15.81
C ASP A 60 9.35 -24.48 17.23
N GLU A 61 8.76 -25.38 18.01
CA GLU A 61 8.33 -25.09 19.38
C GLU A 61 9.49 -24.67 20.30
N GLY A 62 10.70 -25.19 20.05
CA GLY A 62 11.89 -24.81 20.80
C GLY A 62 12.26 -23.36 20.55
N LEU A 63 12.38 -22.97 19.28
CA LEU A 63 12.70 -21.59 18.88
C LEU A 63 11.62 -20.60 19.32
N ILE A 64 10.34 -20.96 19.17
CA ILE A 64 9.22 -20.13 19.64
C ILE A 64 9.27 -19.93 21.15
N ARG A 65 9.50 -20.98 21.92
CA ARG A 65 9.62 -20.91 23.39
C ARG A 65 10.77 -20.00 23.80
N ASP A 66 11.94 -20.13 23.18
CA ASP A 66 13.12 -19.31 23.47
C ASP A 66 12.88 -17.83 23.11
N ALA A 67 12.21 -17.58 22.00
CA ALA A 67 11.79 -16.24 21.60
C ALA A 67 10.80 -15.64 22.62
N CYS A 68 9.82 -16.39 23.07
CA CYS A 68 8.88 -15.94 24.11
C CYS A 68 9.57 -15.67 25.47
N GLN A 69 10.55 -16.48 25.85
CA GLN A 69 11.36 -16.21 27.06
C GLN A 69 12.20 -14.94 26.95
N THR A 70 12.73 -14.68 25.77
CA THR A 70 13.47 -13.45 25.47
C THR A 70 12.54 -12.26 25.46
N ALA A 71 11.39 -12.36 24.81
CA ALA A 71 10.36 -11.33 24.75
C ALA A 71 9.87 -10.87 26.13
N LYS A 72 9.70 -11.79 27.07
CA LYS A 72 9.31 -11.47 28.46
C LYS A 72 10.31 -10.59 29.22
N LYS A 73 11.56 -10.53 28.76
CA LYS A 73 12.64 -9.73 29.39
C LYS A 73 12.84 -8.37 28.71
N ALA A 74 12.13 -8.11 27.61
CA ALA A 74 12.26 -6.91 26.82
C ALA A 74 11.11 -5.93 27.09
N ASP A 75 11.40 -4.64 27.09
CA ASP A 75 10.38 -3.60 27.19
C ASP A 75 9.54 -3.51 25.92
N VAL A 76 10.18 -3.75 24.77
CA VAL A 76 9.57 -3.75 23.43
C VAL A 76 10.16 -4.89 22.61
N VAL A 77 9.32 -5.56 21.85
CA VAL A 77 9.74 -6.62 20.91
C VAL A 77 9.64 -6.09 19.48
N LEU A 78 10.76 -6.16 18.74
CA LEU A 78 10.76 -5.97 17.29
C LEU A 78 10.74 -7.35 16.63
N LEU A 79 9.61 -7.71 16.06
CA LEU A 79 9.40 -9.00 15.44
C LEU A 79 9.55 -8.89 13.92
N PHE A 80 10.63 -9.46 13.38
CA PHE A 80 10.93 -9.45 11.94
C PHE A 80 10.26 -10.65 11.27
N LEU A 81 9.29 -10.39 10.41
CA LEU A 81 8.55 -11.38 9.64
C LEU A 81 8.64 -11.06 8.15
N GLY A 82 8.34 -12.02 7.30
CA GLY A 82 8.31 -11.72 5.87
C GLY A 82 8.22 -12.95 4.97
N LEU A 83 8.23 -12.70 3.68
CA LEU A 83 8.27 -13.74 2.66
C LEU A 83 9.71 -14.16 2.41
N THR A 84 9.94 -15.46 2.35
CA THR A 84 11.22 -16.03 1.94
C THR A 84 11.30 -16.17 0.41
N GLU A 85 12.48 -16.48 -0.12
CA GLU A 85 12.66 -16.72 -1.55
C GLU A 85 11.84 -17.92 -2.06
N SER A 86 11.49 -18.87 -1.18
CA SER A 86 10.61 -20.00 -1.52
C SER A 86 9.13 -19.58 -1.68
N TYR A 87 8.75 -18.40 -1.21
CA TYR A 87 7.41 -17.85 -1.33
C TYR A 87 7.28 -16.84 -2.46
N GLU A 88 8.34 -16.16 -2.79
CA GLU A 88 8.31 -15.03 -3.72
C GLU A 88 9.60 -14.97 -4.53
N ALA A 89 9.55 -15.37 -5.79
CA ALA A 89 10.65 -15.34 -6.74
C ALA A 89 10.14 -15.14 -8.17
N GLU A 90 11.04 -14.77 -9.08
CA GLU A 90 10.72 -14.54 -10.49
C GLU A 90 10.16 -15.78 -11.21
N GLY A 91 10.59 -16.97 -10.82
CA GLY A 91 10.34 -18.20 -11.57
C GLY A 91 9.02 -18.93 -11.27
N TYR A 92 8.20 -18.43 -10.34
CA TYR A 92 6.94 -19.06 -9.97
C TYR A 92 5.95 -18.09 -9.33
N ASP A 93 4.66 -18.47 -9.37
CA ASP A 93 3.57 -17.70 -8.81
C ASP A 93 3.24 -18.14 -7.39
N ARG A 94 2.82 -17.19 -6.55
CA ARG A 94 2.34 -17.48 -5.22
C ARG A 94 0.95 -18.12 -5.29
N LEU A 95 0.78 -19.21 -4.54
CA LEU A 95 -0.51 -19.92 -4.46
C LEU A 95 -1.46 -19.35 -3.39
N HIS A 96 -0.95 -18.50 -2.50
CA HIS A 96 -1.72 -17.87 -1.42
C HIS A 96 -0.99 -16.63 -0.89
N MET A 97 -1.69 -15.78 -0.14
CA MET A 97 -1.13 -14.57 0.47
C MET A 97 -0.60 -14.78 1.89
N ARG A 98 -0.61 -16.00 2.40
CA ARG A 98 -0.17 -16.27 3.77
C ARG A 98 1.34 -16.12 3.91
N LEU A 99 1.77 -15.66 5.08
CA LEU A 99 3.16 -15.82 5.54
C LEU A 99 3.46 -17.31 5.82
N PRO A 100 4.74 -17.71 5.93
CA PRO A 100 5.13 -19.02 6.43
C PRO A 100 4.40 -19.35 7.74
N ALA A 101 3.97 -20.60 7.92
CA ALA A 101 3.24 -21.01 9.12
C ALA A 101 4.05 -20.77 10.41
N SER A 102 5.39 -20.95 10.34
CA SER A 102 6.33 -20.65 11.42
C SER A 102 6.30 -19.16 11.83
N HIS A 103 6.15 -18.24 10.88
CA HIS A 103 6.08 -16.80 11.14
C HIS A 103 4.77 -16.43 11.85
N ASN A 104 3.64 -16.99 11.40
CA ASN A 104 2.35 -16.74 12.02
C ASN A 104 2.30 -17.31 13.45
N ALA A 105 2.79 -18.54 13.64
CA ALA A 105 2.84 -19.17 14.96
C ALA A 105 3.73 -18.37 15.94
N LEU A 106 4.88 -17.89 15.48
CA LEU A 106 5.75 -17.03 16.28
C LEU A 106 5.06 -15.72 16.65
N ALA A 107 4.41 -15.05 15.69
CA ALA A 107 3.72 -13.78 15.95
C ALA A 107 2.63 -13.93 17.01
N GLU A 108 1.83 -14.99 16.92
CA GLU A 108 0.79 -15.32 17.90
C GLU A 108 1.40 -15.52 19.29
N ALA A 109 2.40 -16.41 19.41
CA ALA A 109 3.01 -16.77 20.70
C ALA A 109 3.75 -15.57 21.35
N VAL A 110 4.48 -14.80 20.58
CA VAL A 110 5.22 -13.63 21.10
C VAL A 110 4.27 -12.53 21.53
N SER A 111 3.17 -12.31 20.81
CA SER A 111 2.15 -11.32 21.20
C SER A 111 1.40 -11.69 22.49
N GLU A 112 1.35 -12.98 22.83
CA GLU A 112 0.84 -13.45 24.14
C GLU A 112 1.88 -13.30 25.25
N ALA A 113 3.16 -13.37 24.91
CA ALA A 113 4.26 -13.27 25.88
C ALA A 113 4.62 -11.83 26.25
N ASN A 114 4.41 -10.86 25.37
CA ASN A 114 4.68 -9.44 25.57
C ASN A 114 3.64 -8.59 24.83
N GLU A 115 3.05 -7.63 25.51
CA GLU A 115 2.02 -6.74 24.95
C GLU A 115 2.57 -5.63 24.03
N ASN A 116 3.88 -5.36 24.07
CA ASN A 116 4.55 -4.29 23.34
C ASN A 116 5.30 -4.85 22.12
N VAL A 117 4.58 -5.45 21.19
CA VAL A 117 5.15 -6.00 19.97
C VAL A 117 4.94 -5.04 18.80
N ALA A 118 6.04 -4.75 18.11
CA ALA A 118 6.03 -4.08 16.81
C ALA A 118 6.57 -5.06 15.76
N VAL A 119 5.87 -5.21 14.64
CA VAL A 119 6.29 -6.08 13.55
C VAL A 119 6.98 -5.25 12.47
N VAL A 120 8.11 -5.74 11.99
CA VAL A 120 8.78 -5.30 10.77
C VAL A 120 8.57 -6.35 9.70
N LEU A 121 7.78 -6.01 8.68
CA LEU A 121 7.41 -6.90 7.61
C LEU A 121 8.32 -6.71 6.40
N SER A 122 8.87 -7.79 5.85
CA SER A 122 9.70 -7.78 4.64
C SER A 122 9.09 -8.69 3.58
N GLY A 123 8.89 -8.16 2.38
CA GLY A 123 8.33 -8.88 1.23
C GLY A 123 7.97 -7.92 0.12
N GLY A 124 7.82 -8.39 -1.10
CA GLY A 124 7.51 -7.56 -2.27
C GLY A 124 6.01 -7.40 -2.55
N ALA A 125 5.14 -8.13 -1.81
CA ALA A 125 3.71 -8.18 -2.08
C ALA A 125 2.88 -8.25 -0.79
N PRO A 126 1.56 -7.97 -0.86
CA PRO A 126 0.64 -8.10 0.27
C PRO A 126 0.62 -9.49 0.88
N VAL A 127 0.39 -9.54 2.18
CA VAL A 127 0.28 -10.78 2.96
C VAL A 127 -0.93 -10.72 3.91
N GLU A 128 -1.46 -11.90 4.24
CA GLU A 128 -2.46 -12.07 5.28
C GLU A 128 -1.79 -11.96 6.65
N MET A 129 -2.39 -11.20 7.57
CA MET A 129 -1.85 -10.89 8.90
C MET A 129 -2.88 -11.19 9.99
N PRO A 130 -3.14 -12.47 10.31
CA PRO A 130 -4.18 -12.84 11.29
C PRO A 130 -3.90 -12.29 12.71
N TRP A 131 -2.64 -12.06 13.03
CA TRP A 131 -2.14 -11.55 14.31
C TRP A 131 -2.16 -10.00 14.41
N LEU A 132 -2.54 -9.27 13.35
CA LEU A 132 -2.41 -7.81 13.30
C LEU A 132 -3.10 -7.09 14.48
N GLY A 133 -4.23 -7.59 14.91
CA GLY A 133 -4.96 -7.03 16.06
C GLY A 133 -4.28 -7.22 17.42
N LYS A 134 -3.23 -8.06 17.51
CA LYS A 134 -2.49 -8.35 18.75
C LYS A 134 -1.20 -7.52 18.90
N VAL A 135 -0.76 -6.84 17.85
CA VAL A 135 0.48 -6.05 17.84
C VAL A 135 0.20 -4.56 17.95
N LYS A 136 1.14 -3.80 18.51
CA LYS A 136 0.99 -2.34 18.70
C LYS A 136 1.35 -1.54 17.46
N ALA A 137 2.26 -2.06 16.63
CA ALA A 137 2.72 -1.37 15.42
C ALA A 137 3.13 -2.37 14.33
N LEU A 138 3.00 -1.93 13.10
CA LEU A 138 3.48 -2.63 11.90
C LEU A 138 4.25 -1.64 11.04
N LEU A 139 5.52 -1.94 10.78
CA LEU A 139 6.36 -1.27 9.79
C LEU A 139 6.50 -2.17 8.56
N ASN A 140 5.96 -1.74 7.43
CA ASN A 140 6.17 -2.44 6.17
C ASN A 140 7.46 -1.94 5.51
N GLY A 141 8.52 -2.74 5.61
CA GLY A 141 9.83 -2.44 5.07
C GLY A 141 9.99 -2.83 3.61
N TYR A 142 9.05 -3.56 3.03
CA TYR A 142 9.16 -4.13 1.69
C TYR A 142 10.51 -4.85 1.49
N LEU A 143 11.22 -4.55 0.40
CA LEU A 143 12.57 -5.01 0.08
C LEU A 143 13.50 -3.81 0.08
N GLY A 144 14.07 -3.48 1.24
CA GLY A 144 14.73 -2.20 1.53
C GLY A 144 16.12 -2.01 0.89
N GLY A 145 16.64 -3.02 0.18
CA GLY A 145 17.98 -2.98 -0.38
C GLY A 145 19.09 -3.09 0.67
N GLN A 146 20.33 -2.81 0.27
CA GLN A 146 21.51 -3.01 1.10
C GLN A 146 21.56 -2.13 2.36
N ALA A 147 20.95 -0.94 2.34
CA ALA A 147 20.88 -0.01 3.47
C ALA A 147 19.55 -0.12 4.26
N GLY A 148 18.74 -1.17 4.00
CA GLY A 148 17.44 -1.36 4.64
C GLY A 148 17.53 -1.54 6.15
N GLY A 149 18.60 -2.13 6.64
CA GLY A 149 18.83 -2.32 8.08
C GLY A 149 18.98 -1.00 8.84
N ASP A 150 19.77 -0.07 8.32
CA ASP A 150 19.96 1.27 8.90
C ASP A 150 18.67 2.09 8.85
N ALA A 151 17.98 2.06 7.69
CA ALA A 151 16.68 2.73 7.55
C ALA A 151 15.63 2.22 8.56
N ILE A 152 15.56 0.91 8.80
CA ILE A 152 14.66 0.33 9.81
C ILE A 152 15.06 0.79 11.20
N ALA A 153 16.36 0.79 11.55
CA ALA A 153 16.84 1.25 12.84
C ALA A 153 16.49 2.73 13.07
N ASP A 154 16.68 3.59 12.08
CA ASP A 154 16.32 5.01 12.14
C ASP A 154 14.82 5.23 12.38
N LEU A 155 13.97 4.43 11.72
CA LEU A 155 12.51 4.49 11.87
C LEU A 155 12.08 4.03 13.28
N VAL A 156 12.51 2.84 13.71
CA VAL A 156 12.04 2.28 15.00
C VAL A 156 12.60 3.00 16.22
N THR A 157 13.73 3.68 16.09
CA THR A 157 14.29 4.56 17.15
C THR A 157 13.66 5.97 17.14
N GLY A 158 12.89 6.32 16.12
CA GLY A 158 12.29 7.64 15.96
C GLY A 158 13.25 8.72 15.48
N LYS A 159 14.48 8.37 15.07
CA LYS A 159 15.43 9.31 14.45
C LYS A 159 14.86 9.86 13.13
N VAL A 160 14.10 9.02 12.41
CA VAL A 160 13.35 9.39 11.20
C VAL A 160 11.88 9.07 11.41
N ASN A 161 11.00 10.00 11.04
CA ASN A 161 9.56 9.79 11.06
C ASN A 161 9.12 9.14 9.73
N PRO A 162 8.42 7.98 9.76
CA PRO A 162 7.94 7.34 8.55
C PRO A 162 6.97 8.23 7.77
N SER A 163 7.10 8.23 6.46
CA SER A 163 6.27 9.05 5.57
C SER A 163 5.91 8.33 4.27
N GLY A 164 6.18 7.04 4.18
CA GLY A 164 5.79 6.19 3.05
C GLY A 164 4.29 5.95 3.03
N LYS A 165 3.73 5.83 1.84
CA LYS A 165 2.33 5.43 1.60
C LYS A 165 2.31 4.19 0.74
N LEU A 166 1.38 3.28 1.00
CA LEU A 166 1.21 2.07 0.20
C LEU A 166 0.86 2.42 -1.24
N ALA A 167 1.62 1.88 -2.18
CA ALA A 167 1.35 2.00 -3.62
C ALA A 167 0.35 0.94 -4.13
N GLU A 168 -0.21 0.16 -3.23
CA GLU A 168 -1.15 -0.92 -3.51
C GLU A 168 -2.18 -1.06 -2.40
N THR A 169 -3.25 -1.80 -2.67
CA THR A 169 -4.24 -2.17 -1.67
C THR A 169 -3.84 -3.51 -1.05
N TYR A 170 -3.93 -3.64 0.26
CA TYR A 170 -3.76 -4.90 0.99
C TYR A 170 -5.13 -5.53 1.19
N PRO A 171 -5.54 -6.55 0.43
CA PRO A 171 -6.78 -7.28 0.66
C PRO A 171 -6.69 -8.13 1.94
N LEU A 172 -7.83 -8.59 2.45
CA LEU A 172 -7.87 -9.48 3.60
C LEU A 172 -7.40 -10.90 3.26
N SER A 173 -7.69 -11.35 2.03
CA SER A 173 -7.31 -12.67 1.53
C SER A 173 -7.08 -12.68 0.02
N LEU A 174 -6.44 -13.72 -0.51
CA LEU A 174 -6.25 -13.89 -1.95
C LEU A 174 -7.57 -13.95 -2.71
N SER A 175 -8.61 -14.57 -2.13
CA SER A 175 -9.94 -14.66 -2.76
C SER A 175 -10.62 -13.30 -2.94
N ASP A 176 -10.14 -12.26 -2.28
CA ASP A 176 -10.63 -10.90 -2.44
C ASP A 176 -10.05 -10.20 -3.67
N ASN A 177 -9.00 -10.76 -4.27
CA ASN A 177 -8.40 -10.21 -5.47
C ASN A 177 -9.31 -10.44 -6.68
N PRO A 178 -9.54 -9.43 -7.55
CA PRO A 178 -10.40 -9.57 -8.72
C PRO A 178 -9.94 -10.65 -9.71
N THR A 179 -8.66 -10.99 -9.70
CA THR A 179 -8.09 -12.01 -10.59
C THR A 179 -8.07 -13.42 -10.00
N ALA A 180 -8.44 -13.62 -8.74
CA ALA A 180 -8.27 -14.89 -8.02
C ALA A 180 -8.89 -16.11 -8.72
N ASN A 181 -9.98 -15.90 -9.48
CA ASN A 181 -10.67 -16.98 -10.21
C ASN A 181 -10.18 -17.14 -11.66
N TYR A 182 -9.29 -16.27 -12.14
CA TYR A 182 -8.87 -16.21 -13.54
C TYR A 182 -7.36 -16.32 -13.74
N PHE A 183 -6.60 -16.19 -12.68
CA PHE A 183 -5.15 -16.35 -12.68
C PHE A 183 -4.77 -17.76 -12.22
N PRO A 184 -3.79 -18.41 -12.86
CA PRO A 184 -2.90 -17.94 -13.94
C PRO A 184 -3.50 -17.99 -15.36
N GLY A 185 -4.74 -18.38 -15.53
CA GLY A 185 -5.41 -18.51 -16.80
C GLY A 185 -5.47 -19.95 -17.33
N ALA A 186 -6.00 -20.13 -18.52
CA ALA A 186 -6.02 -21.41 -19.22
C ALA A 186 -4.70 -21.65 -19.97
N PRO A 187 -4.38 -22.90 -20.37
CA PRO A 187 -3.09 -23.22 -21.01
C PRO A 187 -2.77 -22.42 -22.28
N VAL A 188 -3.77 -21.88 -22.97
CA VAL A 188 -3.62 -21.18 -24.25
C VAL A 188 -4.03 -19.70 -24.15
N THR A 189 -4.82 -19.32 -23.14
CA THR A 189 -5.38 -17.97 -23.01
C THR A 189 -5.30 -17.45 -21.58
N THR A 190 -4.98 -16.16 -21.43
CA THR A 190 -5.08 -15.43 -20.18
C THR A 190 -6.06 -14.27 -20.37
N GLU A 191 -7.04 -14.17 -19.47
CA GLU A 191 -8.09 -13.16 -19.54
C GLU A 191 -7.90 -12.11 -18.45
N TYR A 192 -7.76 -10.84 -18.85
CA TYR A 192 -7.64 -9.68 -17.95
C TYR A 192 -9.03 -9.09 -17.66
N ARG A 193 -9.87 -9.85 -16.96
CA ARG A 193 -11.28 -9.50 -16.73
C ARG A 193 -11.48 -8.31 -15.82
N GLU A 194 -10.50 -7.96 -15.01
CA GLU A 194 -10.52 -6.77 -14.17
C GLU A 194 -10.46 -5.47 -14.98
N SER A 195 -9.97 -5.49 -16.23
CA SER A 195 -9.86 -4.33 -17.12
C SER A 195 -9.22 -3.13 -16.39
N ILE A 196 -9.91 -1.97 -16.30
CA ILE A 196 -9.44 -0.78 -15.61
C ILE A 196 -9.57 -0.88 -14.07
N PHE A 197 -10.27 -1.90 -13.56
CA PHE A 197 -10.56 -2.06 -12.13
C PHE A 197 -9.44 -2.80 -11.43
N VAL A 198 -8.25 -2.23 -11.43
CA VAL A 198 -7.06 -2.74 -10.77
C VAL A 198 -6.89 -2.06 -9.41
N GLY A 199 -6.52 -2.84 -8.38
CA GLY A 199 -6.24 -2.32 -7.04
C GLY A 199 -7.44 -1.58 -6.43
N TYR A 200 -7.21 -0.38 -5.86
CA TYR A 200 -8.26 0.39 -5.17
C TYR A 200 -9.47 0.71 -6.06
N ARG A 201 -9.31 0.80 -7.39
CA ARG A 201 -10.42 1.04 -8.31
C ARG A 201 -11.46 -0.07 -8.23
N TYR A 202 -11.00 -1.32 -8.11
CA TYR A 202 -11.85 -2.48 -7.89
C TYR A 202 -12.46 -2.45 -6.49
N TYR A 203 -11.63 -2.44 -5.43
CA TYR A 203 -12.10 -2.55 -4.05
C TYR A 203 -13.06 -1.43 -3.65
N ASP A 204 -12.84 -0.20 -4.16
CA ASP A 204 -13.74 0.93 -3.92
C ASP A 204 -15.04 0.78 -4.72
N ARG A 205 -14.99 0.23 -5.95
CA ARG A 205 -16.17 0.01 -6.77
C ARG A 205 -17.12 -1.01 -6.17
N VAL A 206 -16.60 -2.14 -5.70
CA VAL A 206 -17.39 -3.21 -5.10
C VAL A 206 -17.59 -3.04 -3.60
N LYS A 207 -17.05 -1.95 -3.01
CA LYS A 207 -17.13 -1.62 -1.57
C LYS A 207 -16.63 -2.77 -0.68
N LYS A 208 -15.63 -3.49 -1.14
CA LYS A 208 -15.06 -4.62 -0.42
C LYS A 208 -14.11 -4.13 0.67
N ASP A 209 -14.18 -4.76 1.85
CA ASP A 209 -13.24 -4.47 2.93
C ASP A 209 -11.82 -4.86 2.55
N VAL A 210 -10.86 -4.09 3.07
CA VAL A 210 -9.44 -4.31 2.84
C VAL A 210 -8.67 -4.13 4.14
N GLN A 211 -7.52 -4.78 4.27
CA GLN A 211 -6.66 -4.63 5.44
C GLN A 211 -6.08 -3.21 5.49
N PHE A 212 -5.54 -2.74 4.37
CA PHE A 212 -5.08 -1.36 4.19
C PHE A 212 -5.45 -0.85 2.79
N PRO A 213 -6.05 0.33 2.67
CA PRO A 213 -6.37 0.90 1.36
C PRO A 213 -5.11 1.42 0.65
N PHE A 214 -5.19 1.57 -0.66
CA PHE A 214 -4.19 2.28 -1.45
C PHE A 214 -3.90 3.67 -0.87
N GLY A 215 -2.64 4.04 -0.81
CA GLY A 215 -2.22 5.33 -0.27
C GLY A 215 -2.16 5.41 1.26
N PHE A 216 -2.49 4.32 1.99
CA PHE A 216 -2.42 4.29 3.45
C PHE A 216 -0.98 4.37 3.94
N GLY A 217 -0.79 5.05 5.07
CA GLY A 217 0.46 5.11 5.80
C GLY A 217 0.34 6.10 6.95
N LEU A 218 0.78 5.67 8.14
CA LEU A 218 0.77 6.48 9.36
C LEU A 218 2.09 7.22 9.56
N SER A 219 2.10 8.13 10.51
CA SER A 219 3.24 8.95 10.90
C SER A 219 3.32 8.99 12.43
N TYR A 220 4.47 9.35 13.00
CA TYR A 220 4.60 9.65 14.41
C TYR A 220 4.04 11.03 14.79
N THR A 221 3.51 11.76 13.81
CA THR A 221 2.79 13.03 13.99
C THR A 221 1.42 12.98 13.33
N GLN A 222 0.66 14.05 13.41
CA GLN A 222 -0.67 14.16 12.83
C GLN A 222 -0.76 15.37 11.90
N PHE A 223 -1.55 15.23 10.84
CA PHE A 223 -1.75 16.28 9.85
C PHE A 223 -3.23 16.62 9.71
N SER A 224 -3.54 17.92 9.69
CA SER A 224 -4.86 18.44 9.34
C SER A 224 -4.84 19.08 7.96
N TYR A 225 -5.95 18.96 7.25
CA TYR A 225 -6.16 19.50 5.92
C TYR A 225 -7.24 20.56 5.97
N SER A 226 -7.08 21.67 5.23
CA SER A 226 -8.04 22.76 5.22
C SER A 226 -7.92 23.64 3.99
N GLY A 227 -8.90 24.51 3.76
CA GLY A 227 -8.82 25.61 2.82
C GLY A 227 -8.68 25.20 1.35
N LEU A 228 -9.40 24.17 0.92
CA LEU A 228 -9.42 23.75 -0.49
C LEU A 228 -9.89 24.92 -1.37
N ARG A 229 -9.11 25.18 -2.41
CA ARG A 229 -9.40 26.18 -3.46
C ARG A 229 -9.12 25.58 -4.81
N LEU A 230 -10.04 25.72 -5.71
CA LEU A 230 -9.89 25.43 -7.13
C LEU A 230 -9.71 26.75 -7.87
N SER A 231 -8.71 26.81 -8.76
CA SER A 231 -8.40 28.05 -9.51
C SER A 231 -9.54 28.52 -10.40
N LYS A 232 -10.43 27.58 -10.79
CA LYS A 232 -11.57 27.84 -11.66
C LYS A 232 -12.78 27.04 -11.17
N LYS A 233 -14.00 27.53 -11.35
CA LYS A 233 -15.26 26.80 -11.14
C LYS A 233 -15.66 25.99 -12.38
N ALA A 234 -15.13 26.33 -13.53
CA ALA A 234 -15.29 25.63 -14.79
C ALA A 234 -13.98 25.64 -15.55
N VAL A 235 -13.65 24.53 -16.21
CA VAL A 235 -12.50 24.36 -17.10
C VAL A 235 -12.95 23.80 -18.43
N LYS A 236 -12.37 24.30 -19.50
CA LYS A 236 -12.52 23.72 -20.83
C LYS A 236 -11.46 22.65 -21.03
N GLN A 237 -11.78 21.66 -21.84
CA GLN A 237 -10.78 20.68 -22.27
C GLN A 237 -9.54 21.39 -22.82
N GLY A 238 -8.34 20.93 -22.42
CA GLY A 238 -7.07 21.57 -22.75
C GLY A 238 -6.59 22.58 -21.69
N GLU A 239 -7.47 23.05 -20.78
CA GLU A 239 -7.07 23.95 -19.70
C GLU A 239 -6.63 23.17 -18.45
N GLU A 240 -5.76 23.81 -17.67
CA GLU A 240 -5.33 23.30 -16.37
C GLU A 240 -6.24 23.78 -15.24
N LEU A 241 -6.42 22.89 -14.24
CA LEU A 241 -7.02 23.22 -12.97
C LEU A 241 -5.97 23.14 -11.86
N ILE A 242 -5.75 24.24 -11.16
CA ILE A 242 -4.88 24.28 -9.99
C ILE A 242 -5.71 23.99 -8.75
N VAL A 243 -5.35 22.94 -8.03
CA VAL A 243 -5.92 22.52 -6.74
C VAL A 243 -4.97 22.96 -5.63
N SER A 244 -5.40 23.87 -4.76
CA SER A 244 -4.59 24.37 -3.65
C SER A 244 -5.31 24.12 -2.33
N PHE A 245 -4.56 23.71 -1.30
CA PHE A 245 -5.08 23.47 0.04
C PHE A 245 -3.96 23.62 1.06
N GLN A 246 -4.30 23.65 2.34
CA GLN A 246 -3.35 23.77 3.43
C GLN A 246 -3.21 22.45 4.17
N ILE A 247 -1.96 22.10 4.50
CA ILE A 247 -1.65 21.00 5.42
C ILE A 247 -0.91 21.60 6.61
N LYS A 248 -1.34 21.25 7.82
CA LYS A 248 -0.71 21.62 9.08
C LYS A 248 -0.29 20.36 9.83
N ASN A 249 0.95 20.33 10.29
CA ASN A 249 1.40 19.35 11.27
C ASN A 249 0.84 19.77 12.65
N THR A 250 -0.10 18.99 13.18
CA THR A 250 -0.76 19.28 14.45
C THR A 250 -0.13 18.54 15.64
N GLY A 251 0.83 17.66 15.38
CA GLY A 251 1.54 16.92 16.40
C GLY A 251 2.81 17.62 16.87
N LYS A 252 3.63 16.88 17.62
CA LYS A 252 4.81 17.40 18.34
C LYS A 252 6.14 17.06 17.67
N VAL A 253 6.14 16.26 16.62
CA VAL A 253 7.32 15.80 15.89
C VAL A 253 7.27 16.29 14.45
N ASP A 254 8.42 16.59 13.89
CA ASP A 254 8.55 16.90 12.47
C ASP A 254 8.16 15.69 11.62
N GLY A 255 7.58 15.91 10.45
CA GLY A 255 7.19 14.82 9.58
C GLY A 255 6.81 15.27 8.17
N ALA A 256 6.70 14.30 7.28
CA ALA A 256 6.21 14.56 5.93
C ALA A 256 4.88 13.86 5.68
N GLU A 257 3.99 14.53 4.96
CA GLU A 257 2.70 14.01 4.51
C GLU A 257 2.68 13.93 2.98
N ILE A 258 1.99 12.92 2.45
CA ILE A 258 1.71 12.80 1.01
C ILE A 258 0.22 13.01 0.80
N ALA A 259 -0.13 14.21 0.37
CA ALA A 259 -1.50 14.51 -0.02
C ALA A 259 -1.80 13.96 -1.40
N GLN A 260 -2.94 13.31 -1.53
CA GLN A 260 -3.39 12.61 -2.73
C GLN A 260 -4.63 13.30 -3.28
N VAL A 261 -4.60 13.65 -4.57
CA VAL A 261 -5.71 14.31 -5.26
C VAL A 261 -6.35 13.31 -6.20
N TYR A 262 -7.60 12.99 -5.93
CA TYR A 262 -8.42 12.11 -6.74
C TYR A 262 -9.47 12.90 -7.52
N VAL A 263 -9.80 12.41 -8.70
CA VAL A 263 -10.88 12.93 -9.53
C VAL A 263 -11.94 11.86 -9.68
N ALA A 264 -13.19 12.25 -9.46
CA ALA A 264 -14.37 11.43 -9.67
C ALA A 264 -15.31 12.10 -10.67
N ALA A 265 -15.97 11.29 -11.51
CA ALA A 265 -16.95 11.73 -12.48
C ALA A 265 -18.27 10.99 -12.23
N PRO A 266 -19.09 11.43 -11.25
CA PRO A 266 -20.27 10.69 -10.83
C PRO A 266 -21.36 10.62 -11.90
N GLU A 267 -21.38 11.57 -12.83
CA GLU A 267 -22.35 11.66 -13.94
C GLU A 267 -21.84 11.01 -15.24
N SER A 268 -20.65 10.40 -15.22
CA SER A 268 -20.07 9.76 -16.41
C SER A 268 -20.98 8.68 -16.94
N VAL A 269 -21.14 8.62 -18.26
CA VAL A 269 -21.84 7.54 -18.95
C VAL A 269 -20.95 6.30 -19.15
N ILE A 270 -19.63 6.47 -18.93
CA ILE A 270 -18.68 5.37 -18.96
C ILE A 270 -18.70 4.62 -17.62
N PHE A 271 -18.58 3.31 -17.67
CA PHE A 271 -18.39 2.47 -16.50
C PHE A 271 -16.97 2.67 -15.95
N LYS A 272 -16.82 3.60 -15.00
CA LYS A 272 -15.52 4.03 -14.43
C LYS A 272 -15.39 3.66 -12.96
N ALA A 273 -14.14 3.69 -12.49
CA ALA A 273 -13.87 3.67 -11.06
C ALA A 273 -14.55 4.86 -10.35
N PRO A 274 -14.97 4.69 -9.08
CA PRO A 274 -15.60 5.78 -8.33
C PRO A 274 -14.74 7.02 -8.23
N LYS A 275 -13.42 6.87 -8.20
CA LYS A 275 -12.41 7.93 -8.22
C LYS A 275 -11.07 7.39 -8.71
N GLU A 276 -10.23 8.26 -9.22
CA GLU A 276 -8.89 7.92 -9.68
C GLU A 276 -7.86 8.93 -9.19
N LEU A 277 -6.71 8.44 -8.71
CA LEU A 277 -5.58 9.30 -8.34
C LEU A 277 -5.07 10.03 -9.59
N ARG A 278 -5.09 11.36 -9.55
CA ARG A 278 -4.67 12.21 -10.65
C ARG A 278 -3.51 13.16 -10.31
N GLY A 279 -3.16 13.22 -9.03
CA GLY A 279 -2.00 13.96 -8.59
C GLY A 279 -1.70 13.70 -7.12
N PHE A 280 -0.46 13.99 -6.71
CA PHE A 280 -0.05 13.93 -5.32
C PHE A 280 1.11 14.89 -5.06
N ALA A 281 1.30 15.25 -3.81
CA ALA A 281 2.44 16.05 -3.39
C ALA A 281 2.92 15.60 -2.02
N LYS A 282 4.24 15.44 -1.86
CA LYS A 282 4.88 15.20 -0.58
C LYS A 282 5.37 16.51 0.01
N VAL A 283 4.99 16.81 1.24
CA VAL A 283 5.37 18.03 1.94
C VAL A 283 5.96 17.70 3.31
N PHE A 284 7.14 18.22 3.60
CA PHE A 284 7.73 18.17 4.92
C PHE A 284 7.26 19.37 5.76
N LEU A 285 6.89 19.12 7.01
CA LEU A 285 6.36 20.09 7.95
C LEU A 285 7.00 19.90 9.32
N LYS A 286 7.55 20.96 9.88
CA LYS A 286 7.96 20.99 11.28
C LYS A 286 6.73 20.87 12.19
N ALA A 287 6.93 20.48 13.45
CA ALA A 287 5.87 20.47 14.45
C ALA A 287 5.18 21.86 14.52
N GLY A 288 3.86 21.88 14.36
CA GLY A 288 3.06 23.11 14.33
C GLY A 288 3.07 23.88 13.00
N GLU A 289 3.95 23.55 12.06
CA GLU A 289 4.06 24.24 10.77
C GLU A 289 2.87 23.95 9.86
N GLN A 290 2.50 24.96 9.07
CA GLN A 290 1.47 24.87 8.03
C GLN A 290 2.04 25.33 6.70
N LYS A 291 1.73 24.60 5.63
CA LYS A 291 2.10 24.96 4.25
C LYS A 291 0.91 24.85 3.31
N THR A 292 0.94 25.69 2.29
CA THR A 292 0.05 25.54 1.14
C THR A 292 0.65 24.52 0.19
N VAL A 293 -0.17 23.54 -0.17
CA VAL A 293 0.16 22.51 -1.16
C VAL A 293 -0.63 22.83 -2.43
N THR A 294 0.02 22.67 -3.57
CA THR A 294 -0.60 22.91 -4.88
C THR A 294 -0.34 21.73 -5.80
N VAL A 295 -1.40 21.26 -6.46
CA VAL A 295 -1.36 20.19 -7.46
C VAL A 295 -2.04 20.69 -8.71
N THR A 296 -1.36 20.60 -9.85
CA THR A 296 -1.92 20.95 -11.16
C THR A 296 -2.52 19.71 -11.80
N LEU A 297 -3.80 19.80 -12.17
CA LEU A 297 -4.51 18.79 -12.94
C LEU A 297 -4.60 19.26 -14.39
N THR A 298 -4.03 18.48 -15.28
CA THR A 298 -4.11 18.70 -16.72
C THR A 298 -5.36 18.03 -17.30
N GLU A 299 -5.65 18.24 -18.56
CA GLU A 299 -6.73 17.56 -19.31
C GLU A 299 -6.80 16.05 -19.04
N ARG A 300 -5.64 15.39 -18.95
CA ARG A 300 -5.56 13.95 -18.70
C ARG A 300 -6.17 13.52 -17.36
N ALA A 301 -6.30 14.43 -16.41
CA ALA A 301 -6.94 14.14 -15.14
C ALA A 301 -8.45 13.86 -15.27
N PHE A 302 -9.08 14.36 -16.34
CA PHE A 302 -10.52 14.25 -16.62
C PHE A 302 -10.83 13.25 -17.73
N ALA A 303 -9.80 12.84 -18.51
CA ALA A 303 -9.95 12.06 -19.72
C ALA A 303 -9.96 10.54 -19.46
N TYR A 304 -10.62 9.83 -20.35
CA TYR A 304 -10.47 8.38 -20.58
C TYR A 304 -10.19 8.12 -22.08
N TYR A 305 -9.65 6.96 -22.41
CA TYR A 305 -9.45 6.58 -23.79
C TYR A 305 -10.76 6.06 -24.38
N ASN A 306 -11.27 6.73 -25.41
CA ASN A 306 -12.50 6.37 -26.09
C ASN A 306 -12.18 5.57 -27.38
N VAL A 307 -12.49 4.29 -27.35
CA VAL A 307 -12.20 3.37 -28.46
C VAL A 307 -12.97 3.70 -29.74
N ASN A 308 -14.11 4.40 -29.65
CA ASN A 308 -14.94 4.74 -30.80
C ASN A 308 -14.35 5.89 -31.62
N ILE A 309 -13.58 6.78 -31.00
CA ILE A 309 -12.91 7.90 -31.66
C ILE A 309 -11.40 7.71 -31.75
N HIS A 310 -10.87 6.61 -31.20
CA HIS A 310 -9.46 6.28 -31.13
C HIS A 310 -8.60 7.37 -30.49
N ASP A 311 -9.14 8.07 -29.48
CA ASP A 311 -8.46 9.19 -28.81
C ASP A 311 -8.92 9.35 -27.35
N TRP A 312 -8.22 10.24 -26.63
CA TRP A 312 -8.60 10.63 -25.28
C TRP A 312 -9.80 11.57 -25.32
N HIS A 313 -10.82 11.20 -24.55
CA HIS A 313 -12.08 11.93 -24.47
C HIS A 313 -12.34 12.43 -23.06
N VAL A 314 -12.80 13.66 -22.97
CA VAL A 314 -13.31 14.28 -21.74
C VAL A 314 -14.81 14.43 -21.87
N GLU A 315 -15.58 13.91 -20.92
CA GLU A 315 -17.03 14.13 -20.88
C GLU A 315 -17.31 15.51 -20.27
N SER A 316 -18.31 16.22 -20.81
CA SER A 316 -18.83 17.41 -20.15
C SER A 316 -19.64 17.02 -18.91
N GLY A 317 -19.53 17.78 -17.82
CA GLY A 317 -20.28 17.54 -16.59
C GLY A 317 -19.58 17.99 -15.33
N VAL A 318 -20.16 17.62 -14.20
CA VAL A 318 -19.60 17.93 -12.87
C VAL A 318 -18.61 16.85 -12.46
N TYR A 319 -17.39 17.28 -12.15
CA TYR A 319 -16.36 16.44 -11.58
C TYR A 319 -16.13 16.79 -10.11
N GLN A 320 -15.87 15.79 -9.30
CA GLN A 320 -15.46 15.96 -7.90
C GLN A 320 -13.94 15.91 -7.79
N ILE A 321 -13.36 16.86 -7.07
CA ILE A 321 -11.94 16.91 -6.71
C ILE A 321 -11.86 16.55 -5.24
N LEU A 322 -11.22 15.41 -4.94
CA LEU A 322 -11.15 14.85 -3.61
C LEU A 322 -9.69 14.86 -3.15
N VAL A 323 -9.41 15.43 -1.99
CA VAL A 323 -8.07 15.46 -1.41
C VAL A 323 -8.05 14.59 -0.17
N GLY A 324 -7.13 13.63 -0.13
CA GLY A 324 -7.05 12.66 0.96
C GLY A 324 -5.65 12.27 1.36
N ALA A 325 -5.57 11.57 2.48
CA ALA A 325 -4.35 10.93 2.98
C ALA A 325 -4.22 9.47 2.50
N SER A 326 -5.30 8.92 1.96
CA SER A 326 -5.37 7.62 1.27
C SER A 326 -6.60 7.59 0.36
N SER A 327 -6.79 6.50 -0.40
CA SER A 327 -7.99 6.34 -1.24
C SER A 327 -9.30 6.28 -0.44
N ARG A 328 -9.24 5.97 0.86
CA ARG A 328 -10.41 5.89 1.76
C ARG A 328 -10.42 6.92 2.90
N ASP A 329 -9.37 7.72 3.01
CA ASP A 329 -9.30 8.84 3.97
C ASP A 329 -9.33 10.16 3.20
N ILE A 330 -10.53 10.51 2.70
CA ILE A 330 -10.77 11.77 2.00
C ILE A 330 -11.08 12.85 3.05
N ARG A 331 -10.37 13.96 2.99
CA ARG A 331 -10.42 15.05 3.98
C ARG A 331 -10.98 16.35 3.46
N LEU A 332 -10.83 16.60 2.15
CA LEU A 332 -11.42 17.79 1.51
C LEU A 332 -12.04 17.37 0.18
N ASP A 333 -13.11 18.03 -0.18
CA ASP A 333 -13.80 17.85 -1.44
C ASP A 333 -14.26 19.18 -2.05
N GLY A 334 -14.39 19.20 -3.36
CA GLY A 334 -14.87 20.32 -4.13
C GLY A 334 -15.33 19.87 -5.51
N THR A 335 -16.01 20.74 -6.23
CA THR A 335 -16.53 20.43 -7.56
C THR A 335 -16.06 21.42 -8.60
N VAL A 336 -15.91 20.96 -9.83
CA VAL A 336 -15.60 21.75 -11.02
C VAL A 336 -16.45 21.28 -12.18
N ASN A 337 -16.97 22.21 -12.98
CA ASN A 337 -17.59 21.90 -14.25
C ASN A 337 -16.51 21.73 -15.31
N VAL A 338 -16.57 20.66 -16.08
CA VAL A 338 -15.66 20.41 -17.20
C VAL A 338 -16.45 20.45 -18.49
N GLU A 339 -15.92 21.18 -19.48
CA GLU A 339 -16.51 21.33 -20.80
C GLU A 339 -15.65 20.59 -21.83
N SER A 340 -16.25 19.61 -22.48
CA SER A 340 -15.61 18.80 -23.54
C SER A 340 -15.39 19.67 -24.80
N ALA A 341 -14.30 19.43 -25.49
CA ALA A 341 -14.10 19.99 -26.85
C ALA A 341 -14.87 19.22 -27.93
N ASN A 342 -15.32 17.99 -27.61
CA ASN A 342 -16.09 17.14 -28.52
C ASN A 342 -17.28 16.51 -27.76
N PRO A 343 -18.29 17.32 -27.37
CA PRO A 343 -19.41 16.82 -26.56
C PRO A 343 -20.31 15.82 -27.29
N ASP A 344 -20.31 15.85 -28.62
CA ASP A 344 -21.16 14.98 -29.48
C ASP A 344 -20.44 13.68 -29.88
N ALA A 345 -19.25 13.41 -29.34
CA ALA A 345 -18.51 12.20 -29.63
C ALA A 345 -19.34 10.95 -29.25
N ILE A 346 -19.27 9.93 -30.10
CA ILE A 346 -19.87 8.63 -29.80
C ILE A 346 -19.18 8.03 -28.58
N VAL A 347 -19.94 7.90 -27.50
CA VAL A 347 -19.46 7.41 -26.21
C VAL A 347 -20.13 6.07 -25.94
N PRO A 348 -19.37 5.01 -25.58
CA PRO A 348 -19.98 3.76 -25.15
C PRO A 348 -20.67 3.94 -23.80
N ASP A 349 -21.99 3.69 -23.75
CA ASP A 349 -22.73 3.69 -22.47
C ASP A 349 -22.78 2.27 -21.89
N TYR A 350 -21.95 2.01 -20.91
CA TYR A 350 -21.87 0.72 -20.21
C TYR A 350 -22.68 0.67 -18.91
N ARG A 351 -23.41 1.73 -18.54
CA ARG A 351 -24.21 1.75 -17.31
C ARG A 351 -25.40 0.79 -17.38
N GLN A 352 -26.00 0.65 -18.56
CA GLN A 352 -27.16 -0.22 -18.77
C GLN A 352 -26.79 -1.65 -19.20
N THR A 353 -25.67 -1.78 -19.88
CA THR A 353 -25.12 -3.06 -20.35
C THR A 353 -23.65 -3.10 -20.00
N ALA A 354 -23.34 -3.51 -18.77
CA ALA A 354 -21.96 -3.91 -18.49
C ALA A 354 -21.61 -5.00 -19.53
N PRO A 355 -20.52 -4.87 -20.29
CA PRO A 355 -20.08 -5.93 -21.17
C PRO A 355 -20.05 -7.25 -20.40
N SER A 356 -20.44 -8.37 -21.02
CA SER A 356 -20.38 -9.72 -20.41
C SER A 356 -19.01 -10.04 -19.81
N TYR A 357 -17.99 -9.37 -20.29
CA TYR A 357 -16.64 -9.30 -19.77
C TYR A 357 -16.56 -8.90 -18.28
N TYR A 358 -17.43 -8.03 -17.79
CA TYR A 358 -17.46 -7.62 -16.37
C TYR A 358 -18.34 -8.53 -15.51
N GLU A 359 -19.15 -9.41 -16.10
CA GLU A 359 -20.09 -10.24 -15.35
C GLU A 359 -19.39 -11.13 -14.32
N GLY A 360 -18.22 -11.64 -14.64
CA GLY A 360 -17.45 -12.47 -13.72
C GLY A 360 -16.66 -11.72 -12.67
N CYS A 361 -16.40 -10.40 -12.83
CA CYS A 361 -15.53 -9.63 -11.95
C CYS A 361 -16.30 -8.64 -11.08
N LEU A 362 -17.28 -7.93 -11.63
CA LEU A 362 -17.95 -6.83 -10.93
C LEU A 362 -19.40 -7.15 -10.55
N LEU A 363 -20.10 -7.99 -11.29
CA LEU A 363 -21.51 -8.28 -11.02
C LEU A 363 -21.70 -9.32 -9.91
N TYR A 364 -20.79 -10.26 -9.73
CA TYR A 364 -20.85 -11.23 -8.63
C TYR A 364 -20.40 -10.69 -7.28
N THR A 365 -19.74 -9.54 -7.24
CA THR A 365 -19.21 -8.94 -6.01
C THR A 365 -19.93 -7.64 -5.61
N SER A 366 -20.75 -7.07 -6.49
CA SER A 366 -21.71 -6.00 -6.15
C SER A 366 -23.09 -6.61 -5.95
N PRO A 367 -23.90 -6.13 -4.99
CA PRO A 367 -25.34 -6.43 -5.00
C PRO A 367 -25.83 -6.05 -6.39
N SER A 368 -26.32 -7.04 -7.13
CA SER A 368 -26.91 -6.81 -8.45
C SER A 368 -28.05 -5.82 -8.28
N PRO A 369 -28.23 -4.84 -9.18
CA PRO A 369 -29.45 -4.06 -9.22
C PRO A 369 -30.71 -4.94 -9.39
N ARG A 370 -30.54 -6.22 -9.76
CA ARG A 370 -31.64 -7.21 -9.88
C ARG A 370 -32.00 -7.85 -8.54
N ASP A 371 -31.10 -7.85 -7.54
CA ASP A 371 -31.39 -8.47 -6.23
C ASP A 371 -32.30 -7.60 -5.34
N GLY A 372 -32.57 -6.35 -5.73
CA GLY A 372 -33.56 -5.45 -5.09
C GLY A 372 -34.91 -5.39 -5.79
N ALA A 373 -35.13 -6.19 -6.85
CA ALA A 373 -36.37 -6.15 -7.65
C ALA A 373 -37.27 -7.38 -7.47
N THR A 374 -37.05 -8.18 -6.41
CA THR A 374 -37.97 -9.25 -6.04
C THR A 374 -38.38 -9.10 -4.58
N SER A 375 -39.35 -8.23 -4.37
CA SER A 375 -40.37 -8.34 -3.30
C SER A 375 -41.54 -7.49 -3.68
#